data_e31245d72fb5a81924bd807072748d6e
#
_entry.id   e31245d72fb5a81924bd807072748d6e
#
_cell.length_a   1.000
_cell.length_b   1.000
_cell.length_c   1.000
_cell.angle_alpha   90.00
_cell.angle_beta   90.00
_cell.angle_gamma   90.00
#
_symmetry.space_group_name_H-M   'P 1'
#
loop_
_entity.id
_entity.type
_entity.pdbx_description
1 polymer ?
#
loop_
_entity_poly.entity_id
_entity_poly.type
_entity_poly.pdbx_seq_one_letter_code
_entity_poly.pdbx_strand_id
1 'polypeptide(L)'
;MSNRLKNKVALITGGAQGLGKEMAKSMIAQGAQVIISDINEITLVETASELSCDHIVLDVTSKDQWQHAITKIKEDIGSLNILVNNAGMGGGGDVESTDLELWDLVHKVNLDSVFMGCKYSLSLMRDSGDGSIINISSMSGIVASHNTSAYNSSKAAVRHLSKSVALHCAKTTNLIRCNSIHPVFTRTAMVQSMIDSAPERNIEEKLVQQIPIRKLAEPIDIANAAVFLASDESSFITGTELIIDGGLSAT
;
A
#
# COMPACT_ATOMS: atom_id res chain seq x y z
N MET A 1 -7.85 7.36 -23.66
CA MET A 1 -7.37 6.82 -22.38
C MET A 1 -5.90 6.47 -22.57
N SER A 2 -5.02 6.92 -21.70
CA SER A 2 -3.62 6.51 -21.78
C SER A 2 -3.54 5.05 -21.30
N ASN A 3 -2.81 4.18 -22.01
CA ASN A 3 -2.68 2.75 -21.67
C ASN A 3 -1.33 2.48 -20.99
N ARG A 4 -1.02 3.24 -19.92
CA ARG A 4 0.27 3.18 -19.21
C ARG A 4 0.56 1.81 -18.59
N LEU A 5 -0.48 1.04 -18.27
CA LEU A 5 -0.40 -0.28 -17.63
C LEU A 5 -1.00 -1.39 -18.50
N LYS A 6 -1.09 -1.16 -19.83
CA LYS A 6 -1.63 -2.16 -20.75
C LYS A 6 -0.82 -3.46 -20.67
N ASN A 7 -1.53 -4.58 -20.59
CA ASN A 7 -0.98 -5.93 -20.48
C ASN A 7 -0.24 -6.21 -19.14
N LYS A 8 -0.39 -5.36 -18.13
CA LYS A 8 0.13 -5.61 -16.78
C LYS A 8 -0.96 -6.22 -15.91
N VAL A 9 -0.57 -7.18 -15.08
CA VAL A 9 -1.43 -7.80 -14.05
C VAL A 9 -1.00 -7.25 -12.69
N ALA A 10 -1.96 -6.74 -11.91
CA ALA A 10 -1.73 -6.11 -10.62
C ALA A 10 -2.47 -6.83 -9.48
N LEU A 11 -1.78 -7.14 -8.38
CA LEU A 11 -2.38 -7.53 -7.11
C LEU A 11 -2.29 -6.36 -6.13
N ILE A 12 -3.45 -5.98 -5.53
CA ILE A 12 -3.54 -4.88 -4.56
C ILE A 12 -4.15 -5.41 -3.27
N THR A 13 -3.40 -5.40 -2.17
CA THR A 13 -3.90 -5.82 -0.85
C THR A 13 -4.62 -4.66 -0.14
N GLY A 14 -5.64 -4.97 0.68
CA GLY A 14 -6.51 -3.96 1.28
C GLY A 14 -7.28 -3.19 0.20
N GLY A 15 -7.72 -3.89 -0.85
CA GLY A 15 -8.31 -3.32 -2.05
C GLY A 15 -9.81 -3.06 -1.96
N ALA A 16 -10.46 -3.47 -0.87
CA ALA A 16 -11.91 -3.33 -0.71
C ALA A 16 -12.36 -1.87 -0.49
N GLN A 17 -11.48 -0.99 -0.03
CA GLN A 17 -11.83 0.40 0.29
C GLN A 17 -10.63 1.34 0.24
N GLY A 18 -10.88 2.63 0.46
CA GLY A 18 -9.86 3.68 0.67
C GLY A 18 -8.81 3.76 -0.44
N LEU A 19 -7.53 3.81 -0.06
CA LEU A 19 -6.42 3.93 -1.01
C LEU A 19 -6.34 2.74 -1.96
N GLY A 20 -6.54 1.51 -1.45
CA GLY A 20 -6.47 0.29 -2.25
C GLY A 20 -7.51 0.28 -3.37
N LYS A 21 -8.76 0.62 -3.05
CA LYS A 21 -9.85 0.74 -4.03
C LYS A 21 -9.55 1.81 -5.10
N GLU A 22 -9.07 3.00 -4.70
CA GLU A 22 -8.77 4.07 -5.65
C GLU A 22 -7.56 3.74 -6.54
N MET A 23 -6.54 3.05 -5.98
CA MET A 23 -5.41 2.54 -6.77
C MET A 23 -5.88 1.48 -7.78
N ALA A 24 -6.76 0.56 -7.37
CA ALA A 24 -7.35 -0.43 -8.27
C ALA A 24 -8.10 0.23 -9.43
N LYS A 25 -9.01 1.16 -9.12
CA LYS A 25 -9.77 1.93 -10.10
C LYS A 25 -8.85 2.67 -11.08
N SER A 26 -7.81 3.33 -10.55
CA SER A 26 -6.87 4.09 -11.37
C SER A 26 -6.02 3.18 -12.27
N MET A 27 -5.59 2.01 -11.78
CA MET A 27 -4.81 1.05 -12.57
C MET A 27 -5.66 0.40 -13.67
N ILE A 28 -6.93 0.07 -13.39
CA ILE A 28 -7.90 -0.40 -14.40
C ILE A 28 -8.08 0.65 -15.51
N ALA A 29 -8.25 1.91 -15.13
CA ALA A 29 -8.39 3.02 -16.10
C ALA A 29 -7.14 3.21 -16.98
N GLN A 30 -5.98 2.71 -16.57
CA GLN A 30 -4.72 2.70 -17.32
C GLN A 30 -4.46 1.37 -18.06
N GLY A 31 -5.43 0.45 -18.06
CA GLY A 31 -5.39 -0.77 -18.85
C GLY A 31 -4.78 -1.99 -18.16
N ALA A 32 -4.58 -1.96 -16.84
CA ALA A 32 -4.15 -3.14 -16.07
C ALA A 32 -5.32 -4.11 -15.87
N GLN A 33 -5.02 -5.41 -15.86
CA GLN A 33 -5.87 -6.41 -15.22
C GLN A 33 -5.58 -6.36 -13.71
N VAL A 34 -6.59 -6.10 -12.89
CA VAL A 34 -6.42 -5.90 -11.46
C VAL A 34 -7.11 -7.01 -10.68
N ILE A 35 -6.39 -7.53 -9.69
CA ILE A 35 -6.91 -8.40 -8.64
C ILE A 35 -6.84 -7.61 -7.34
N ILE A 36 -7.96 -7.42 -6.68
CA ILE A 36 -8.00 -6.84 -5.33
C ILE A 36 -8.08 -7.95 -4.27
N SER A 37 -7.44 -7.73 -3.13
CA SER A 37 -7.59 -8.64 -1.99
C SER A 37 -7.85 -7.90 -0.69
N ASP A 38 -8.63 -8.51 0.17
CA ASP A 38 -8.98 -7.99 1.49
C ASP A 38 -9.39 -9.13 2.42
N ILE A 39 -9.34 -8.90 3.73
CA ILE A 39 -9.84 -9.83 4.73
C ILE A 39 -11.38 -9.76 4.84
N ASN A 40 -11.98 -8.61 4.53
CA ASN A 40 -13.44 -8.43 4.56
C ASN A 40 -14.05 -8.86 3.23
N GLU A 41 -14.52 -10.09 3.19
CA GLU A 41 -15.09 -10.71 1.99
C GLU A 41 -16.30 -9.93 1.44
N ILE A 42 -17.18 -9.41 2.31
CA ILE A 42 -18.41 -8.72 1.89
C ILE A 42 -18.06 -7.47 1.08
N THR A 43 -17.29 -6.57 1.68
CA THR A 43 -16.86 -5.32 1.00
C THR A 43 -15.96 -5.58 -0.19
N LEU A 44 -15.17 -6.66 -0.14
CA LEU A 44 -14.30 -7.06 -1.24
C LEU A 44 -15.12 -7.45 -2.50
N VAL A 45 -16.13 -8.29 -2.33
CA VAL A 45 -17.02 -8.73 -3.42
C VAL A 45 -17.80 -7.55 -4.01
N GLU A 46 -18.32 -6.66 -3.16
CA GLU A 46 -19.00 -5.44 -3.61
C GLU A 46 -18.10 -4.56 -4.46
N THR A 47 -16.89 -4.30 -3.97
CA THR A 47 -15.90 -3.46 -4.68
C THR A 47 -15.41 -4.12 -5.96
N ALA A 48 -15.17 -5.42 -5.96
CA ALA A 48 -14.78 -6.15 -7.17
C ALA A 48 -15.86 -6.09 -8.25
N SER A 49 -17.14 -6.23 -7.86
CA SER A 49 -18.28 -6.06 -8.75
C SER A 49 -18.38 -4.64 -9.32
N GLU A 50 -18.23 -3.61 -8.46
CA GLU A 50 -18.25 -2.20 -8.87
C GLU A 50 -17.14 -1.88 -9.89
N LEU A 51 -15.92 -2.39 -9.64
CA LEU A 51 -14.77 -2.15 -10.50
C LEU A 51 -14.66 -3.12 -11.68
N SER A 52 -15.52 -4.15 -11.72
CA SER A 52 -15.46 -5.24 -12.71
C SER A 52 -14.07 -5.88 -12.76
N CYS A 53 -13.50 -6.24 -11.61
CA CYS A 53 -12.17 -6.84 -11.49
C CYS A 53 -12.20 -8.14 -10.68
N ASP A 54 -11.11 -8.90 -10.78
CA ASP A 54 -10.91 -10.12 -10.00
C ASP A 54 -10.67 -9.82 -8.51
N HIS A 55 -10.95 -10.80 -7.65
CA HIS A 55 -10.71 -10.66 -6.22
C HIS A 55 -10.28 -11.98 -5.56
N ILE A 56 -9.56 -11.86 -4.45
CA ILE A 56 -9.11 -12.98 -3.60
C ILE A 56 -9.27 -12.58 -2.14
N VAL A 57 -10.00 -13.35 -1.34
CA VAL A 57 -10.04 -13.17 0.11
C VAL A 57 -8.66 -13.51 0.67
N LEU A 58 -8.04 -12.57 1.39
CA LEU A 58 -6.68 -12.71 1.88
C LEU A 58 -6.52 -11.99 3.23
N ASP A 59 -6.29 -12.77 4.28
CA ASP A 59 -5.65 -12.27 5.49
C ASP A 59 -4.14 -12.17 5.21
N VAL A 60 -3.65 -10.93 5.06
CA VAL A 60 -2.24 -10.66 4.76
C VAL A 60 -1.28 -11.11 5.86
N THR A 61 -1.77 -11.45 7.06
CA THR A 61 -0.97 -12.01 8.15
C THR A 61 -0.81 -13.53 8.07
N SER A 62 -1.51 -14.19 7.13
CA SER A 62 -1.50 -15.64 6.95
C SER A 62 -0.56 -16.05 5.82
N LYS A 63 0.50 -16.77 6.18
CA LYS A 63 1.44 -17.37 5.22
C LYS A 63 0.74 -18.27 4.19
N ASP A 64 -0.17 -19.12 4.68
CA ASP A 64 -0.80 -20.12 3.83
C ASP A 64 -1.77 -19.46 2.82
N GLN A 65 -2.46 -18.40 3.24
CA GLN A 65 -3.32 -17.63 2.34
C GLN A 65 -2.52 -16.87 1.27
N TRP A 66 -1.34 -16.34 1.61
CA TRP A 66 -0.42 -15.77 0.61
C TRP A 66 0.00 -16.79 -0.44
N GLN A 67 0.42 -17.99 0.00
CA GLN A 67 0.82 -19.06 -0.93
C GLN A 67 -0.34 -19.48 -1.83
N HIS A 68 -1.55 -19.62 -1.26
CA HIS A 68 -2.75 -19.92 -2.02
C HIS A 68 -3.07 -18.81 -3.04
N ALA A 69 -3.03 -17.54 -2.63
CA ALA A 69 -3.33 -16.41 -3.51
C ALA A 69 -2.39 -16.35 -4.73
N ILE A 70 -1.08 -16.49 -4.51
CA ILE A 70 -0.10 -16.47 -5.61
C ILE A 70 -0.24 -17.70 -6.52
N THR A 71 -0.52 -18.87 -5.95
CA THR A 71 -0.79 -20.07 -6.75
C THR A 71 -2.01 -19.88 -7.63
N LYS A 72 -3.10 -19.36 -7.06
CA LYS A 72 -4.34 -19.07 -7.81
C LYS A 72 -4.10 -18.06 -8.95
N ILE A 73 -3.37 -16.97 -8.71
CA ILE A 73 -3.02 -15.99 -9.76
C ILE A 73 -2.19 -16.66 -10.87
N LYS A 74 -1.24 -17.53 -10.49
CA LYS A 74 -0.43 -18.28 -11.47
C LYS A 74 -1.28 -19.22 -12.33
N GLU A 75 -2.22 -19.95 -11.74
CA GLU A 75 -3.08 -20.90 -12.43
C GLU A 75 -4.13 -20.21 -13.32
N ASP A 76 -4.78 -19.15 -12.81
CA ASP A 76 -5.91 -18.50 -13.49
C ASP A 76 -5.44 -17.48 -14.56
N ILE A 77 -4.30 -16.81 -14.34
CA ILE A 77 -3.85 -15.67 -15.16
C ILE A 77 -2.46 -15.91 -15.75
N GLY A 78 -1.58 -16.59 -15.03
CA GLY A 78 -0.24 -16.95 -15.49
C GLY A 78 0.83 -15.89 -15.28
N SER A 79 0.49 -14.69 -14.83
CA SER A 79 1.45 -13.58 -14.66
C SER A 79 1.09 -12.65 -13.50
N LEU A 80 2.11 -11.95 -12.97
CA LEU A 80 1.96 -10.86 -12.00
C LEU A 80 3.08 -9.82 -12.24
N ASN A 81 2.72 -8.62 -12.65
CA ASN A 81 3.67 -7.55 -12.94
C ASN A 81 3.72 -6.47 -11.84
N ILE A 82 2.61 -6.27 -11.14
CA ILE A 82 2.49 -5.21 -10.15
C ILE A 82 1.99 -5.80 -8.83
N LEU A 83 2.73 -5.56 -7.75
CA LEU A 83 2.28 -5.84 -6.38
C LEU A 83 2.16 -4.53 -5.62
N VAL A 84 0.96 -4.26 -5.10
CA VAL A 84 0.74 -3.14 -4.17
C VAL A 84 0.45 -3.69 -2.78
N ASN A 85 1.44 -3.63 -1.89
CA ASN A 85 1.27 -3.92 -0.46
C ASN A 85 0.66 -2.69 0.21
N ASN A 86 -0.67 -2.64 0.24
CA ASN A 86 -1.42 -1.51 0.78
C ASN A 86 -2.18 -1.86 2.07
N ALA A 87 -2.54 -3.13 2.29
CA ALA A 87 -3.20 -3.53 3.53
C ALA A 87 -2.44 -3.02 4.76
N GLY A 88 -3.18 -2.46 5.69
CA GLY A 88 -2.58 -1.89 6.90
C GLY A 88 -3.64 -1.42 7.87
N MET A 89 -3.22 -1.23 9.11
CA MET A 89 -4.05 -0.70 10.18
C MET A 89 -3.36 0.43 10.92
N GLY A 90 -4.15 1.31 11.52
CA GLY A 90 -3.67 2.28 12.49
C GLY A 90 -3.30 1.61 13.81
N GLY A 91 -2.61 2.34 14.67
CA GLY A 91 -2.33 1.93 16.04
C GLY A 91 -2.06 3.19 16.86
N GLY A 92 -3.01 3.59 17.68
CA GLY A 92 -2.83 4.67 18.66
C GLY A 92 -2.16 4.13 19.92
N GLY A 93 -1.49 5.01 20.64
CA GLY A 93 -0.80 4.73 21.90
C GLY A 93 0.65 5.22 21.89
N ASP A 94 1.03 5.85 23.00
CA ASP A 94 2.42 6.22 23.24
C ASP A 94 3.23 5.02 23.73
N VAL A 95 4.50 5.22 24.05
CA VAL A 95 5.41 4.14 24.46
C VAL A 95 5.04 3.50 25.81
N GLU A 96 4.31 4.20 26.67
CA GLU A 96 3.88 3.70 27.98
C GLU A 96 2.51 3.01 27.90
N SER A 97 1.60 3.53 27.07
CA SER A 97 0.21 3.07 26.96
C SER A 97 -0.03 2.00 25.91
N THR A 98 0.91 1.76 24.97
CA THR A 98 0.78 0.70 23.96
C THR A 98 1.02 -0.66 24.60
N ASP A 99 0.00 -1.54 24.64
CA ASP A 99 0.18 -2.92 25.06
C ASP A 99 0.94 -3.75 23.99
N LEU A 100 1.52 -4.88 24.42
CA LEU A 100 2.32 -5.73 23.53
C LEU A 100 1.47 -6.42 22.47
N GLU A 101 0.22 -6.73 22.77
CA GLU A 101 -0.73 -7.33 21.83
C GLU A 101 -1.03 -6.39 20.67
N LEU A 102 -1.29 -5.11 20.94
CA LEU A 102 -1.47 -4.09 19.91
C LEU A 102 -0.17 -3.86 19.12
N TRP A 103 0.97 -3.80 19.82
CA TRP A 103 2.28 -3.69 19.17
C TRP A 103 2.52 -4.80 18.16
N ASP A 104 2.32 -6.06 18.58
CA ASP A 104 2.54 -7.24 17.76
C ASP A 104 1.55 -7.27 16.56
N LEU A 105 0.27 -6.97 16.81
CA LEU A 105 -0.74 -6.93 15.77
C LEU A 105 -0.43 -5.88 14.69
N VAL A 106 -0.05 -4.66 15.10
CA VAL A 106 0.30 -3.59 14.16
C VAL A 106 1.51 -3.97 13.30
N HIS A 107 2.55 -4.55 13.90
CA HIS A 107 3.72 -5.01 13.16
C HIS A 107 3.38 -6.17 12.24
N LYS A 108 2.58 -7.12 12.68
CA LYS A 108 2.14 -8.25 11.88
C LYS A 108 1.35 -7.82 10.64
N VAL A 109 0.42 -6.86 10.81
CA VAL A 109 -0.40 -6.36 9.70
C VAL A 109 0.38 -5.40 8.81
N ASN A 110 1.17 -4.47 9.36
CA ASN A 110 1.78 -3.39 8.58
C ASN A 110 3.16 -3.75 8.01
N LEU A 111 3.90 -4.68 8.63
CA LEU A 111 5.29 -5.00 8.25
C LEU A 111 5.44 -6.44 7.76
N ASP A 112 5.06 -7.43 8.58
CA ASP A 112 5.25 -8.84 8.22
C ASP A 112 4.47 -9.19 6.96
N SER A 113 3.27 -8.62 6.79
CA SER A 113 2.47 -8.78 5.58
C SER A 113 3.19 -8.27 4.33
N VAL A 114 3.85 -7.11 4.43
CA VAL A 114 4.63 -6.52 3.31
C VAL A 114 5.81 -7.41 2.96
N PHE A 115 6.51 -7.95 3.96
CA PHE A 115 7.57 -8.93 3.74
C PHE A 115 7.04 -10.20 3.05
N MET A 116 5.91 -10.75 3.52
CA MET A 116 5.28 -11.92 2.90
C MET A 116 4.83 -11.63 1.48
N GLY A 117 4.20 -10.49 1.23
CA GLY A 117 3.80 -10.08 -0.11
C GLY A 117 4.98 -10.04 -1.08
N CYS A 118 6.07 -9.37 -0.69
CA CYS A 118 7.30 -9.35 -1.47
C CYS A 118 7.84 -10.78 -1.68
N LYS A 119 7.97 -11.56 -0.61
CA LYS A 119 8.57 -12.89 -0.65
C LYS A 119 7.84 -13.86 -1.58
N TYR A 120 6.52 -13.94 -1.46
CA TYR A 120 5.74 -14.92 -2.20
C TYR A 120 5.46 -14.52 -3.66
N SER A 121 5.39 -13.21 -3.95
CA SER A 121 5.12 -12.72 -5.31
C SER A 121 6.36 -12.77 -6.22
N LEU A 122 7.58 -12.67 -5.68
CA LEU A 122 8.81 -12.53 -6.48
C LEU A 122 9.03 -13.63 -7.51
N SER A 123 8.67 -14.89 -7.22
CA SER A 123 8.86 -15.99 -8.19
C SER A 123 7.97 -15.77 -9.42
N LEU A 124 6.67 -15.53 -9.21
CA LEU A 124 5.73 -15.31 -10.31
C LEU A 124 6.06 -14.02 -11.07
N MET A 125 6.48 -12.96 -10.38
CA MET A 125 6.90 -11.70 -11.03
C MET A 125 8.13 -11.91 -11.92
N ARG A 126 9.10 -12.73 -11.51
CA ARG A 126 10.26 -13.09 -12.36
C ARG A 126 9.84 -13.86 -13.60
N ASP A 127 8.94 -14.82 -13.44
CA ASP A 127 8.40 -15.62 -14.54
C ASP A 127 7.63 -14.71 -15.54
N SER A 128 7.05 -13.60 -15.07
CA SER A 128 6.33 -12.61 -15.87
C SER A 128 7.25 -11.64 -16.65
N GLY A 129 8.55 -11.64 -16.37
CA GLY A 129 9.58 -10.90 -17.11
C GLY A 129 9.90 -9.51 -16.58
N ASP A 130 8.94 -8.77 -16.03
CA ASP A 130 9.13 -7.44 -15.44
C ASP A 130 8.21 -7.21 -14.26
N GLY A 131 8.58 -6.29 -13.37
CA GLY A 131 7.74 -6.05 -12.21
C GLY A 131 7.97 -4.73 -11.47
N SER A 132 6.91 -4.30 -10.77
CA SER A 132 6.94 -3.17 -9.85
C SER A 132 6.27 -3.54 -8.52
N ILE A 133 7.04 -3.51 -7.44
CA ILE A 133 6.53 -3.64 -6.08
C ILE A 133 6.37 -2.24 -5.50
N ILE A 134 5.19 -1.94 -4.98
CA ILE A 134 4.85 -0.66 -4.37
C ILE A 134 4.37 -0.93 -2.95
N ASN A 135 5.12 -0.46 -1.96
CA ASN A 135 4.79 -0.63 -0.56
C ASN A 135 4.23 0.68 0.02
N ILE A 136 3.01 0.63 0.54
CA ILE A 136 2.39 1.80 1.15
C ILE A 136 2.90 1.94 2.59
N SER A 137 3.84 2.87 2.76
CA SER A 137 4.32 3.32 4.05
C SER A 137 3.44 4.47 4.59
N SER A 138 4.02 5.49 5.14
CA SER A 138 3.36 6.69 5.66
C SER A 138 4.39 7.78 5.90
N MET A 139 3.94 9.03 6.00
CA MET A 139 4.73 10.10 6.63
C MET A 139 5.18 9.74 8.04
N SER A 140 4.38 8.95 8.77
CA SER A 140 4.76 8.41 10.09
C SER A 140 5.98 7.47 10.08
N GLY A 141 6.42 7.02 8.92
CA GLY A 141 7.69 6.31 8.75
C GLY A 141 8.91 7.23 8.56
N ILE A 142 8.69 8.55 8.49
CA ILE A 142 9.72 9.59 8.29
C ILE A 142 9.73 10.56 9.47
N VAL A 143 8.54 11.08 9.84
CA VAL A 143 8.33 11.99 10.96
C VAL A 143 7.44 11.32 11.99
N ALA A 144 7.97 11.15 13.20
CA ALA A 144 7.25 10.43 14.25
C ALA A 144 6.22 11.33 14.98
N SER A 145 5.14 10.71 15.41
CA SER A 145 4.20 11.27 16.38
C SER A 145 4.37 10.53 17.72
N HIS A 146 4.29 11.25 18.85
CA HIS A 146 4.51 10.66 20.17
C HIS A 146 3.45 9.63 20.59
N ASN A 147 2.28 9.64 19.99
CA ASN A 147 1.11 8.85 20.37
C ASN A 147 0.75 7.72 19.39
N THR A 148 1.70 7.28 18.55
CA THR A 148 1.51 6.19 17.57
C THR A 148 2.76 5.33 17.44
N SER A 149 3.31 4.87 18.58
CA SER A 149 4.61 4.18 18.66
C SER A 149 4.69 2.96 17.75
N ALA A 150 3.71 2.05 17.80
CA ALA A 150 3.67 0.85 16.97
C ALA A 150 3.51 1.17 15.48
N TYR A 151 2.66 2.13 15.15
CA TYR A 151 2.43 2.54 13.76
C TYR A 151 3.67 3.19 13.14
N ASN A 152 4.29 4.17 13.85
CA ASN A 152 5.51 4.83 13.37
C ASN A 152 6.61 3.83 13.07
N SER A 153 6.90 2.93 14.03
CA SER A 153 7.96 1.92 13.88
C SER A 153 7.68 0.95 12.74
N SER A 154 6.43 0.47 12.61
CA SER A 154 6.05 -0.42 11.51
C SER A 154 6.22 0.23 10.14
N LYS A 155 5.81 1.50 9.98
CA LYS A 155 5.91 2.23 8.72
C LYS A 155 7.36 2.66 8.39
N ALA A 156 8.17 2.97 9.40
CA ALA A 156 9.61 3.17 9.24
C ALA A 156 10.32 1.88 8.77
N ALA A 157 9.92 0.73 9.32
CA ALA A 157 10.44 -0.56 8.90
C ALA A 157 10.05 -0.91 7.44
N VAL A 158 8.81 -0.65 7.00
CA VAL A 158 8.38 -0.82 5.60
C VAL A 158 9.22 0.06 4.66
N ARG A 159 9.47 1.32 5.04
CA ARG A 159 10.34 2.24 4.32
C ARG A 159 11.72 1.61 4.04
N HIS A 160 12.36 1.05 5.06
CA HIS A 160 13.71 0.47 4.93
C HIS A 160 13.70 -0.92 4.28
N LEU A 161 12.69 -1.75 4.56
CA LEU A 161 12.48 -3.03 3.89
C LEU A 161 12.37 -2.87 2.37
N SER A 162 11.67 -1.83 1.90
CA SER A 162 11.52 -1.53 0.47
C SER A 162 12.87 -1.35 -0.23
N LYS A 163 13.83 -0.70 0.42
CA LYS A 163 15.21 -0.55 -0.09
C LYS A 163 15.95 -1.89 -0.15
N SER A 164 15.79 -2.72 0.88
CA SER A 164 16.40 -4.05 0.93
C SER A 164 15.85 -4.95 -0.19
N VAL A 165 14.53 -4.93 -0.44
CA VAL A 165 13.89 -5.67 -1.53
C VAL A 165 14.36 -5.13 -2.89
N ALA A 166 14.44 -3.82 -3.07
CA ALA A 166 14.93 -3.20 -4.30
C ALA A 166 16.34 -3.67 -4.66
N LEU A 167 17.26 -3.66 -3.69
CA LEU A 167 18.63 -4.13 -3.88
C LEU A 167 18.72 -5.63 -4.16
N HIS A 168 17.88 -6.44 -3.49
CA HIS A 168 17.78 -7.87 -3.77
C HIS A 168 17.32 -8.11 -5.22
N CYS A 169 16.27 -7.43 -5.67
CA CYS A 169 15.76 -7.54 -7.03
C CYS A 169 16.80 -7.09 -8.06
N ALA A 170 17.45 -5.97 -7.86
CA ALA A 170 18.50 -5.46 -8.75
C ALA A 170 19.68 -6.46 -8.90
N LYS A 171 20.01 -7.17 -7.81
CA LYS A 171 21.08 -8.17 -7.82
C LYS A 171 20.68 -9.50 -8.48
N THR A 172 19.41 -9.88 -8.39
CA THR A 172 18.96 -11.23 -8.78
C THR A 172 18.25 -11.28 -10.13
N THR A 173 17.58 -10.23 -10.53
CA THR A 173 16.77 -10.19 -11.77
C THR A 173 17.01 -8.96 -12.63
N ASN A 174 17.32 -7.80 -12.00
CA ASN A 174 17.33 -6.43 -12.55
C ASN A 174 16.06 -6.01 -13.34
N LEU A 175 15.01 -6.81 -13.29
CA LEU A 175 13.74 -6.57 -13.99
C LEU A 175 12.62 -6.11 -13.05
N ILE A 176 12.78 -6.32 -11.73
CA ILE A 176 11.77 -5.97 -10.74
C ILE A 176 12.25 -4.77 -9.92
N ARG A 177 11.43 -3.74 -9.85
CA ARG A 177 11.65 -2.55 -9.04
C ARG A 177 10.85 -2.63 -7.74
N CYS A 178 11.35 -2.03 -6.67
CA CYS A 178 10.61 -1.91 -5.41
C CYS A 178 10.76 -0.51 -4.86
N ASN A 179 9.63 0.15 -4.59
CA ASN A 179 9.59 1.52 -4.08
C ASN A 179 8.54 1.65 -2.96
N SER A 180 8.67 2.66 -2.13
CA SER A 180 7.67 2.98 -1.11
C SER A 180 6.99 4.32 -1.38
N ILE A 181 5.68 4.41 -1.09
CA ILE A 181 4.91 5.65 -1.11
C ILE A 181 4.65 6.06 0.35
N HIS A 182 4.79 7.34 0.63
CA HIS A 182 4.65 7.92 1.97
C HIS A 182 3.53 8.97 1.98
N PRO A 183 2.25 8.54 2.11
CA PRO A 183 1.14 9.47 2.19
C PRO A 183 1.12 10.24 3.52
N VAL A 184 0.67 11.49 3.46
CA VAL A 184 0.19 12.23 4.62
C VAL A 184 -1.29 11.89 4.90
N PHE A 185 -1.92 12.60 5.81
CA PHE A 185 -3.35 12.50 6.08
C PHE A 185 -4.17 12.59 4.79
N THR A 186 -4.72 11.45 4.39
CA THR A 186 -5.49 11.30 3.16
C THR A 186 -6.94 11.00 3.51
N ARG A 187 -7.90 11.57 2.82
CA ARG A 187 -9.35 11.44 3.07
C ARG A 187 -9.81 10.00 2.78
N THR A 188 -9.65 9.15 3.76
CA THR A 188 -10.03 7.72 3.77
C THR A 188 -10.93 7.44 4.96
N ALA A 189 -11.58 6.26 4.98
CA ALA A 189 -12.38 5.84 6.13
C ALA A 189 -11.57 5.84 7.45
N MET A 190 -10.28 5.52 7.40
CA MET A 190 -9.39 5.56 8.56
C MET A 190 -9.26 6.99 9.12
N VAL A 191 -9.00 7.98 8.27
CA VAL A 191 -8.89 9.39 8.69
C VAL A 191 -10.26 9.95 9.07
N GLN A 192 -11.31 9.56 8.35
CA GLN A 192 -12.68 9.97 8.70
C GLN A 192 -13.08 9.45 10.08
N SER A 193 -12.81 8.18 10.39
CA SER A 193 -13.05 7.62 11.73
C SER A 193 -12.29 8.38 12.84
N MET A 194 -11.06 8.84 12.55
CA MET A 194 -10.31 9.69 13.49
C MET A 194 -10.98 11.05 13.70
N ILE A 195 -11.50 11.67 12.63
CA ILE A 195 -12.23 12.94 12.70
C ILE A 195 -13.53 12.77 13.49
N ASP A 196 -14.28 11.71 13.20
CA ASP A 196 -15.59 11.45 13.82
C ASP A 196 -15.48 11.04 15.30
N SER A 197 -14.33 10.51 15.72
CA SER A 197 -14.10 10.06 17.11
C SER A 197 -14.10 11.18 18.14
N ALA A 198 -13.89 12.43 17.74
CA ALA A 198 -13.85 13.57 18.64
C ALA A 198 -14.22 14.87 17.88
N PRO A 199 -15.49 15.04 17.49
CA PRO A 199 -15.94 16.17 16.65
C PRO A 199 -15.67 17.54 17.31
N GLU A 200 -15.74 17.62 18.65
CA GLU A 200 -15.48 18.83 19.44
C GLU A 200 -14.01 19.29 19.39
N ARG A 201 -13.08 18.43 18.94
CA ARG A 201 -11.66 18.73 18.90
C ARG A 201 -11.18 19.36 17.59
N ASN A 202 -12.06 19.58 16.62
CA ASN A 202 -11.73 20.11 15.29
C ASN A 202 -10.53 19.40 14.66
N ILE A 203 -10.56 18.05 14.67
CA ILE A 203 -9.42 17.22 14.25
C ILE A 203 -9.04 17.52 12.80
N GLU A 204 -10.01 17.61 11.88
CA GLU A 204 -9.72 17.90 10.47
C GLU A 204 -8.93 19.20 10.31
N GLU A 205 -9.37 20.28 10.97
CA GLU A 205 -8.66 21.56 10.91
C GLU A 205 -7.21 21.44 11.42
N LYS A 206 -7.00 20.71 12.52
CA LYS A 206 -5.65 20.48 13.06
C LYS A 206 -4.75 19.65 12.11
N LEU A 207 -5.32 18.66 11.43
CA LEU A 207 -4.59 17.89 10.42
C LEU A 207 -4.22 18.77 9.23
N VAL A 208 -5.17 19.56 8.72
CA VAL A 208 -4.96 20.50 7.61
C VAL A 208 -3.90 21.56 7.96
N GLN A 209 -3.89 22.08 9.20
CA GLN A 209 -2.90 23.07 9.64
C GLN A 209 -1.47 22.54 9.64
N GLN A 210 -1.26 21.22 9.80
CA GLN A 210 0.07 20.62 9.74
C GLN A 210 0.60 20.53 8.30
N ILE A 211 -0.28 20.54 7.30
CA ILE A 211 0.11 20.37 5.89
C ILE A 211 0.33 21.77 5.27
N PRO A 212 1.53 22.10 4.76
CA PRO A 212 1.81 23.41 4.17
C PRO A 212 0.82 23.87 3.09
N ILE A 213 0.38 22.97 2.19
CA ILE A 213 -0.62 23.29 1.16
C ILE A 213 -2.06 23.39 1.68
N ARG A 214 -2.28 23.27 3.00
CA ARG A 214 -3.53 23.55 3.71
C ARG A 214 -4.76 22.78 3.24
N LYS A 215 -4.59 21.50 2.87
CA LYS A 215 -5.69 20.57 2.58
C LYS A 215 -5.26 19.13 2.89
N LEU A 216 -6.21 18.25 3.16
CA LEU A 216 -5.97 16.82 3.18
C LEU A 216 -5.66 16.34 1.75
N ALA A 217 -4.86 15.28 1.62
CA ALA A 217 -4.71 14.59 0.36
C ALA A 217 -6.00 13.81 0.02
N GLU A 218 -6.28 13.65 -1.25
CA GLU A 218 -7.35 12.78 -1.73
C GLU A 218 -6.77 11.43 -2.15
N PRO A 219 -7.53 10.32 -2.07
CA PRO A 219 -7.06 9.00 -2.49
C PRO A 219 -6.45 8.97 -3.89
N ILE A 220 -6.98 9.79 -4.80
CA ILE A 220 -6.47 9.91 -6.18
C ILE A 220 -5.03 10.45 -6.25
N ASP A 221 -4.60 11.29 -5.29
CA ASP A 221 -3.23 11.81 -5.27
C ASP A 221 -2.23 10.66 -5.06
N ILE A 222 -2.60 9.70 -4.21
CA ILE A 222 -1.78 8.51 -3.93
C ILE A 222 -1.87 7.50 -5.09
N ALA A 223 -3.06 7.32 -5.65
CA ALA A 223 -3.28 6.41 -6.77
C ALA A 223 -2.49 6.84 -8.02
N ASN A 224 -2.40 8.13 -8.32
CA ASN A 224 -1.59 8.65 -9.42
C ASN A 224 -0.09 8.33 -9.24
N ALA A 225 0.42 8.45 -8.02
CA ALA A 225 1.80 8.07 -7.68
C ALA A 225 2.02 6.55 -7.84
N ALA A 226 1.05 5.73 -7.42
CA ALA A 226 1.11 4.28 -7.58
C ALA A 226 1.09 3.87 -9.06
N VAL A 227 0.24 4.48 -9.89
CA VAL A 227 0.23 4.27 -11.35
C VAL A 227 1.57 4.65 -11.99
N PHE A 228 2.17 5.78 -11.60
CA PHE A 228 3.49 6.19 -12.08
C PHE A 228 4.56 5.14 -11.73
N LEU A 229 4.63 4.71 -10.47
CA LEU A 229 5.60 3.68 -10.04
C LEU A 229 5.33 2.31 -10.67
N ALA A 230 4.09 1.99 -11.00
CA ALA A 230 3.72 0.76 -11.69
C ALA A 230 4.10 0.77 -13.18
N SER A 231 4.19 1.94 -13.79
CA SER A 231 4.42 2.11 -15.24
C SER A 231 5.89 2.07 -15.63
N ASP A 232 6.14 1.95 -16.94
CA ASP A 232 7.49 1.98 -17.51
C ASP A 232 8.14 3.38 -17.44
N GLU A 233 7.34 4.43 -17.16
CA GLU A 233 7.86 5.79 -16.94
C GLU A 233 8.81 5.87 -15.74
N SER A 234 8.70 4.94 -14.79
CA SER A 234 9.56 4.81 -13.61
C SER A 234 10.60 3.68 -13.74
N SER A 235 10.93 3.26 -14.97
CA SER A 235 11.82 2.11 -15.23
C SER A 235 13.21 2.21 -14.58
N PHE A 236 13.70 3.41 -14.32
CA PHE A 236 14.98 3.64 -13.67
C PHE A 236 14.87 4.08 -12.19
N ILE A 237 13.68 3.85 -11.57
CA ILE A 237 13.38 4.22 -10.20
C ILE A 237 13.19 2.97 -9.36
N THR A 238 14.14 2.66 -8.46
CA THR A 238 14.06 1.56 -7.49
C THR A 238 14.70 1.95 -6.17
N GLY A 239 14.15 1.50 -5.04
CA GLY A 239 14.61 1.85 -3.69
C GLY A 239 14.25 3.28 -3.27
N THR A 240 13.40 3.98 -4.03
CA THR A 240 13.01 5.35 -3.70
C THR A 240 11.88 5.40 -2.67
N GLU A 241 11.80 6.54 -2.01
CA GLU A 241 10.73 6.97 -1.13
C GLU A 241 9.96 8.07 -1.85
N LEU A 242 8.77 7.76 -2.37
CA LEU A 242 7.93 8.77 -3.01
C LEU A 242 7.01 9.40 -1.97
N ILE A 243 7.35 10.61 -1.57
CA ILE A 243 6.65 11.35 -0.52
C ILE A 243 5.49 12.12 -1.15
N ILE A 244 4.27 11.95 -0.59
CA ILE A 244 3.04 12.62 -1.03
C ILE A 244 2.42 13.28 0.20
N ASP A 245 2.97 14.42 0.61
CA ASP A 245 2.70 14.99 1.93
C ASP A 245 2.33 16.49 1.94
N GLY A 246 2.19 17.09 0.77
CA GLY A 246 1.86 18.53 0.67
C GLY A 246 2.91 19.45 1.30
N GLY A 247 4.18 18.97 1.40
CA GLY A 247 5.30 19.74 1.90
C GLY A 247 5.56 19.58 3.42
N LEU A 248 4.85 18.67 4.11
CA LEU A 248 4.98 18.51 5.57
C LEU A 248 6.41 18.17 5.99
N SER A 249 7.10 17.30 5.25
CA SER A 249 8.47 16.89 5.58
C SER A 249 9.57 17.83 5.05
N ALA A 250 9.19 18.88 4.32
CA ALA A 250 10.14 19.86 3.80
C ALA A 250 10.38 21.03 4.78
N THR A 251 9.68 21.05 5.94
CA THR A 251 9.76 22.11 6.96
C THR A 251 10.60 21.70 8.15
#